data_3c7c33473d7b9351dbfd3c9ff84f04fb
#
_entry.id   3c7c33473d7b9351dbfd3c9ff84f04fb
#
_cell.length_a   1.000
_cell.length_b   1.000
_cell.length_c   1.000
_cell.angle_alpha   90.00
_cell.angle_beta   90.00
_cell.angle_gamma   90.00
#
_symmetry.space_group_name_H-M   'P 1'
#
loop_
_entity.id
_entity.type
_entity.pdbx_description
1 polymer ?
#
loop_
_entity_poly.entity_id
_entity_poly.type
_entity_poly.pdbx_seq_one_letter_code
_entity_poly.pdbx_strand_id
1 'polypeptide(L)'
;KEYLNGYISSLNNIQFQGNSHNYLLLQNFLYYMEVVGTIMFFVVVLCDTIMVVMMTRRLTRPLKILSRRAKEVTAGNLSVDIPVFRTGDEVESLSKAFDKMMGSIREYVEAQRVSMEKENEMRENELKTQTLLKDAQLKYLQSQINPHFLFNTLNAGMQLAMIEDADKTALFIENMAEFFRYNLSRINEDATLADEIQLVDHYIYILNVHFAGDIHYKKEIEPGLENVLVPSMILQPLVENAVQYGIRGVEWEGWVTLRIWQETGTVYIEVADNGRGMSRELIERVLQGENVKNRKNSKSNGIGIYNVLERLQMYYTTEDVLEIKSDGEGKGTQFMLKIPKEVRP
;
A
#
# COMPACT_ATOMS: atom_id res chain seq x y z
N LYS A 1 97.12 6.36 -93.36
CA LYS A 1 96.09 5.49 -92.72
C LYS A 1 96.28 5.33 -91.20
N GLU A 2 97.53 5.16 -90.75
CA GLU A 2 97.78 4.97 -89.31
C GLU A 2 97.43 6.16 -88.41
N TYR A 3 97.75 7.41 -88.92
CA TYR A 3 97.42 8.65 -88.22
C TYR A 3 95.91 8.86 -87.98
N LEU A 4 95.10 8.46 -88.99
CA LEU A 4 93.65 8.67 -88.96
C LEU A 4 93.03 7.67 -87.95
N ASN A 5 93.54 6.40 -87.86
CA ASN A 5 93.08 5.42 -86.95
C ASN A 5 93.48 5.78 -85.47
N GLY A 6 94.65 6.44 -85.27
CA GLY A 6 95.09 6.89 -83.95
C GLY A 6 94.19 8.05 -83.47
N TYR A 7 93.75 8.94 -84.38
CA TYR A 7 92.90 10.07 -84.06
C TYR A 7 91.47 9.59 -83.73
N ILE A 8 90.93 8.64 -84.53
CA ILE A 8 89.62 8.02 -84.26
C ILE A 8 89.62 7.28 -82.93
N SER A 9 90.67 6.52 -82.60
CA SER A 9 90.84 5.83 -81.35
C SER A 9 90.91 6.77 -80.15
N SER A 10 91.62 7.94 -80.27
CA SER A 10 91.64 8.95 -79.18
C SER A 10 90.33 9.67 -79.00
N LEU A 11 89.61 9.98 -80.06
CA LEU A 11 88.28 10.57 -80.02
C LEU A 11 87.25 9.61 -79.37
N ASN A 12 87.29 8.33 -79.79
CA ASN A 12 86.39 7.32 -79.13
C ASN A 12 86.72 7.14 -77.66
N ASN A 13 88.03 7.19 -77.30
CA ASN A 13 88.40 7.07 -75.87
C ASN A 13 87.96 8.27 -75.06
N ILE A 14 88.07 9.54 -75.61
CA ILE A 14 87.56 10.77 -74.93
C ILE A 14 86.07 10.66 -74.79
N GLN A 15 85.38 10.23 -75.86
CA GLN A 15 83.90 10.09 -75.81
C GLN A 15 83.44 8.97 -74.83
N PHE A 16 84.20 7.85 -74.81
CA PHE A 16 83.92 6.78 -73.85
C PHE A 16 84.16 7.15 -72.39
N GLN A 17 85.31 7.89 -72.15
CA GLN A 17 85.58 8.43 -70.82
C GLN A 17 84.53 9.47 -70.37
N GLY A 18 84.17 10.38 -71.32
CA GLY A 18 83.06 11.37 -71.04
C GLY A 18 81.72 10.69 -70.73
N ASN A 19 81.36 9.67 -71.53
CA ASN A 19 80.11 8.91 -71.24
C ASN A 19 80.22 8.10 -69.92
N SER A 20 81.37 7.49 -69.65
CA SER A 20 81.54 6.80 -68.40
C SER A 20 81.44 7.72 -67.16
N HIS A 21 82.03 8.94 -67.28
CA HIS A 21 81.96 9.93 -66.22
C HIS A 21 80.50 10.41 -65.99
N ASN A 22 79.80 10.65 -67.07
CA ASN A 22 78.39 11.03 -67.01
C ASN A 22 77.48 9.92 -66.42
N TYR A 23 77.77 8.63 -66.73
CA TYR A 23 77.08 7.48 -66.09
C TYR A 23 77.34 7.43 -64.64
N LEU A 24 78.54 7.63 -64.16
CA LEU A 24 78.91 7.63 -62.74
C LEU A 24 78.17 8.83 -61.99
N LEU A 25 78.18 9.99 -62.60
CA LEU A 25 77.39 11.15 -62.03
C LEU A 25 75.94 10.86 -61.97
N LEU A 26 75.35 10.29 -63.02
CA LEU A 26 73.94 9.92 -63.06
C LEU A 26 73.64 8.81 -61.98
N GLN A 27 74.48 7.83 -61.88
CA GLN A 27 74.38 6.75 -60.87
C GLN A 27 74.41 7.32 -59.44
N ASN A 28 75.39 8.19 -59.17
CA ASN A 28 75.49 8.86 -57.87
C ASN A 28 74.26 9.76 -57.59
N PHE A 29 73.81 10.47 -58.61
CA PHE A 29 72.59 11.28 -58.44
C PHE A 29 71.37 10.43 -58.11
N LEU A 30 71.15 9.34 -58.86
CA LEU A 30 70.05 8.40 -58.55
C LEU A 30 70.15 7.78 -57.13
N TYR A 31 71.36 7.40 -56.74
CA TYR A 31 71.62 6.88 -55.39
C TYR A 31 71.28 7.93 -54.31
N TYR A 32 71.74 9.18 -54.47
CA TYR A 32 71.37 10.28 -53.56
C TYR A 32 69.86 10.52 -53.52
N MET A 33 69.23 10.52 -54.72
CA MET A 33 67.75 10.67 -54.80
C MET A 33 67.01 9.54 -54.02
N GLU A 34 67.45 8.28 -54.18
CA GLU A 34 66.89 7.14 -53.49
C GLU A 34 67.11 7.23 -51.97
N VAL A 35 68.31 7.60 -51.51
CA VAL A 35 68.62 7.79 -50.10
C VAL A 35 67.78 8.94 -49.48
N VAL A 36 67.75 10.09 -50.14
CA VAL A 36 66.91 11.24 -49.72
C VAL A 36 65.43 10.91 -49.69
N GLY A 37 64.94 10.20 -50.75
CA GLY A 37 63.54 9.74 -50.80
C GLY A 37 63.21 8.79 -49.68
N THR A 38 64.11 7.84 -49.34
CA THR A 38 63.92 6.91 -48.24
C THR A 38 63.90 7.63 -46.89
N ILE A 39 64.82 8.58 -46.68
CA ILE A 39 64.83 9.40 -45.45
C ILE A 39 63.51 10.22 -45.29
N MET A 40 63.13 10.89 -46.38
CA MET A 40 61.85 11.66 -46.40
C MET A 40 60.68 10.77 -46.08
N PHE A 41 60.60 9.55 -46.64
CA PHE A 41 59.52 8.59 -46.34
C PHE A 41 59.44 8.26 -44.85
N PHE A 42 60.58 7.94 -44.22
CA PHE A 42 60.62 7.64 -42.80
C PHE A 42 60.24 8.88 -41.93
N VAL A 43 60.66 10.08 -42.31
CA VAL A 43 60.31 11.30 -41.61
C VAL A 43 58.82 11.55 -41.68
N VAL A 44 58.17 11.36 -42.83
CA VAL A 44 56.73 11.52 -43.00
C VAL A 44 55.97 10.50 -42.13
N VAL A 45 56.35 9.22 -42.21
CA VAL A 45 55.76 8.14 -41.38
C VAL A 45 55.89 8.44 -39.85
N LEU A 46 57.06 8.96 -39.46
CA LEU A 46 57.27 9.34 -38.05
C LEU A 46 56.38 10.52 -37.66
N CYS A 47 56.28 11.55 -38.48
CA CYS A 47 55.39 12.70 -38.24
C CYS A 47 53.92 12.31 -38.16
N ASP A 48 53.45 11.44 -39.10
CA ASP A 48 52.08 10.91 -39.07
C ASP A 48 51.79 10.11 -37.83
N THR A 49 52.75 9.24 -37.40
CA THR A 49 52.63 8.46 -36.18
C THR A 49 52.51 9.35 -34.94
N ILE A 50 53.36 10.39 -34.84
CA ILE A 50 53.32 11.37 -33.75
C ILE A 50 51.99 12.10 -33.74
N MET A 51 51.52 12.57 -34.92
CA MET A 51 50.24 13.25 -35.08
C MET A 51 49.07 12.38 -34.65
N VAL A 52 48.99 11.14 -35.08
CA VAL A 52 47.95 10.17 -34.68
C VAL A 52 47.94 9.93 -33.16
N VAL A 53 49.13 9.74 -32.56
CA VAL A 53 49.25 9.55 -31.10
C VAL A 53 48.78 10.81 -30.34
N MET A 54 49.19 12.00 -30.80
CA MET A 54 48.77 13.25 -30.20
C MET A 54 47.24 13.47 -30.33
N MET A 55 46.67 13.25 -31.49
CA MET A 55 45.24 13.35 -31.75
C MET A 55 44.45 12.35 -30.88
N THR A 56 44.91 11.12 -30.78
CA THR A 56 44.27 10.11 -29.92
C THR A 56 44.28 10.53 -28.46
N ARG A 57 45.41 11.04 -27.94
CA ARG A 57 45.52 11.46 -26.53
C ARG A 57 44.76 12.72 -26.22
N ARG A 58 44.74 13.73 -27.11
CA ARG A 58 44.11 15.02 -26.81
C ARG A 58 42.62 15.06 -27.14
N LEU A 59 42.12 14.33 -28.13
CA LEU A 59 40.72 14.39 -28.56
C LEU A 59 39.97 13.08 -28.27
N THR A 60 40.45 11.96 -28.82
CA THR A 60 39.69 10.71 -28.82
C THR A 60 39.48 10.10 -27.43
N ARG A 61 40.52 10.06 -26.59
CA ARG A 61 40.42 9.49 -25.23
C ARG A 61 39.49 10.29 -24.33
N PRO A 62 39.63 11.64 -24.19
CA PRO A 62 38.72 12.44 -23.36
C PRO A 62 37.26 12.31 -23.79
N LEU A 63 36.97 12.41 -25.08
CA LEU A 63 35.61 12.24 -25.61
C LEU A 63 35.02 10.87 -25.33
N LYS A 64 35.81 9.80 -25.42
CA LYS A 64 35.37 8.45 -25.10
C LYS A 64 35.05 8.30 -23.61
N ILE A 65 35.84 8.94 -22.73
CA ILE A 65 35.56 8.93 -21.29
C ILE A 65 34.28 9.72 -20.98
N LEU A 66 34.13 10.92 -21.53
CA LEU A 66 32.88 11.71 -21.35
C LEU A 66 31.66 10.96 -21.85
N SER A 67 31.74 10.34 -23.04
CA SER A 67 30.65 9.53 -23.58
C SER A 67 30.28 8.34 -22.67
N ARG A 68 31.27 7.66 -22.09
CA ARG A 68 31.03 6.57 -21.14
C ARG A 68 30.35 7.09 -19.87
N ARG A 69 30.84 8.20 -19.30
CA ARG A 69 30.25 8.82 -18.12
C ARG A 69 28.80 9.29 -18.37
N ALA A 70 28.56 9.85 -19.56
CA ALA A 70 27.20 10.23 -19.98
C ALA A 70 26.25 9.01 -20.00
N LYS A 71 26.73 7.85 -20.48
CA LYS A 71 25.95 6.60 -20.45
C LYS A 71 25.66 6.10 -19.02
N GLU A 72 26.63 6.23 -18.10
CA GLU A 72 26.43 5.88 -16.70
C GLU A 72 25.39 6.77 -16.04
N VAL A 73 25.38 8.07 -16.36
CA VAL A 73 24.36 9.02 -15.91
C VAL A 73 22.97 8.68 -16.45
N THR A 74 22.85 8.37 -17.74
CA THR A 74 21.56 7.95 -18.33
C THR A 74 21.04 6.64 -17.77
N ALA A 75 21.91 5.79 -17.23
CA ALA A 75 21.54 4.58 -16.50
C ALA A 75 21.14 4.84 -15.03
N GLY A 76 21.04 6.13 -14.61
CA GLY A 76 20.60 6.53 -13.27
C GLY A 76 21.71 6.74 -12.25
N ASN A 77 22.99 6.50 -12.60
CA ASN A 77 24.09 6.73 -11.70
C ASN A 77 24.54 8.21 -11.72
N LEU A 78 24.00 9.01 -10.84
CA LEU A 78 24.34 10.42 -10.71
C LEU A 78 25.59 10.68 -9.87
N SER A 79 26.13 9.68 -9.17
CA SER A 79 27.35 9.83 -8.34
C SER A 79 28.65 9.73 -9.12
N VAL A 80 28.57 9.60 -10.45
CA VAL A 80 29.73 9.50 -11.33
C VAL A 80 30.54 10.80 -11.30
N ASP A 81 31.84 10.67 -11.02
CA ASP A 81 32.78 11.79 -11.12
C ASP A 81 33.13 12.09 -12.59
N ILE A 82 33.05 13.36 -12.98
CA ILE A 82 33.34 13.82 -14.31
C ILE A 82 34.73 14.45 -14.33
N PRO A 83 35.71 13.79 -14.99
CA PRO A 83 37.06 14.34 -15.06
C PRO A 83 37.10 15.58 -15.93
N VAL A 84 37.66 16.66 -15.42
CA VAL A 84 37.95 17.88 -16.17
C VAL A 84 39.31 17.72 -16.84
N PHE A 85 39.35 17.74 -18.17
CA PHE A 85 40.57 17.63 -18.97
C PHE A 85 41.19 19.03 -19.18
N ARG A 86 42.49 19.17 -18.85
CA ARG A 86 43.25 20.42 -19.02
C ARG A 86 43.99 20.38 -20.38
N THR A 87 43.24 20.48 -21.48
CA THR A 87 43.80 20.40 -22.83
C THR A 87 43.98 21.75 -23.50
N GLY A 88 43.42 22.83 -22.89
CA GLY A 88 43.48 24.21 -23.42
C GLY A 88 42.64 24.45 -24.68
N ASP A 89 41.69 23.57 -24.96
CA ASP A 89 40.87 23.55 -26.16
C ASP A 89 39.37 23.36 -25.85
N GLU A 90 38.55 23.10 -26.88
CA GLU A 90 37.11 22.86 -26.80
C GLU A 90 36.76 21.63 -25.92
N VAL A 91 37.66 20.68 -25.79
CA VAL A 91 37.47 19.47 -24.95
C VAL A 91 37.50 19.85 -23.48
N GLU A 92 38.37 20.75 -23.06
CA GLU A 92 38.40 21.30 -21.71
C GLU A 92 37.09 22.05 -21.41
N SER A 93 36.65 22.93 -22.34
CA SER A 93 35.40 23.67 -22.17
C SER A 93 34.19 22.76 -22.06
N LEU A 94 34.12 21.70 -22.89
CA LEU A 94 33.07 20.68 -22.83
C LEU A 94 33.07 19.90 -21.52
N SER A 95 34.26 19.47 -21.04
CA SER A 95 34.36 18.73 -19.79
C SER A 95 33.93 19.56 -18.59
N LYS A 96 34.31 20.84 -18.53
CA LYS A 96 33.85 21.78 -17.47
C LYS A 96 32.34 22.01 -17.53
N ALA A 97 31.76 22.22 -18.71
CA ALA A 97 30.31 22.40 -18.88
C ALA A 97 29.54 21.15 -18.43
N PHE A 98 30.04 19.96 -18.78
CA PHE A 98 29.44 18.70 -18.39
C PHE A 98 29.50 18.47 -16.87
N ASP A 99 30.64 18.77 -16.22
CA ASP A 99 30.79 18.69 -14.77
C ASP A 99 29.81 19.66 -14.05
N LYS A 100 29.74 20.92 -14.51
CA LYS A 100 28.78 21.89 -13.97
C LYS A 100 27.32 21.45 -14.13
N MET A 101 26.96 20.91 -15.30
CA MET A 101 25.62 20.36 -15.54
C MET A 101 25.32 19.23 -14.55
N MET A 102 26.26 18.33 -14.33
CA MET A 102 26.10 17.23 -13.38
C MET A 102 25.92 17.71 -11.95
N GLY A 103 26.68 18.75 -11.54
CA GLY A 103 26.48 19.41 -10.24
C GLY A 103 25.04 19.93 -10.09
N SER A 104 24.54 20.67 -11.08
CA SER A 104 23.17 21.19 -11.05
C SER A 104 22.10 20.10 -11.04
N ILE A 105 22.31 19.00 -11.77
CA ILE A 105 21.38 17.84 -11.73
C ILE A 105 21.36 17.21 -10.34
N ARG A 106 22.51 17.02 -9.69
CA ARG A 106 22.58 16.46 -8.32
C ARG A 106 21.84 17.36 -7.32
N GLU A 107 22.11 18.66 -7.37
CA GLU A 107 21.41 19.64 -6.51
C GLU A 107 19.90 19.62 -6.73
N TYR A 108 19.44 19.55 -7.98
CA TYR A 108 18.03 19.50 -8.30
C TYR A 108 17.35 18.21 -7.79
N VAL A 109 18.00 17.05 -8.00
CA VAL A 109 17.47 15.76 -7.52
C VAL A 109 17.40 15.72 -5.99
N GLU A 110 18.43 16.25 -5.31
CA GLU A 110 18.41 16.29 -3.84
C GLU A 110 17.34 17.26 -3.31
N ALA A 111 17.18 18.43 -3.93
CA ALA A 111 16.11 19.36 -3.58
C ALA A 111 14.72 18.74 -3.81
N GLN A 112 14.53 17.98 -4.89
CA GLN A 112 13.30 17.24 -5.16
C GLN A 112 13.05 16.16 -4.09
N ARG A 113 14.08 15.39 -3.71
CA ARG A 113 13.98 14.37 -2.67
C ARG A 113 13.52 14.97 -1.34
N VAL A 114 14.17 16.05 -0.91
CA VAL A 114 13.80 16.75 0.33
C VAL A 114 12.39 17.33 0.27
N SER A 115 11.99 17.87 -0.89
CA SER A 115 10.63 18.39 -1.09
C SER A 115 9.58 17.28 -0.99
N MET A 116 9.82 16.12 -1.62
CA MET A 116 8.92 14.96 -1.55
C MET A 116 8.82 14.38 -0.12
N GLU A 117 9.94 14.30 0.61
CA GLU A 117 9.93 13.85 2.01
C GLU A 117 9.06 14.78 2.86
N LYS A 118 9.22 16.08 2.70
CA LYS A 118 8.41 17.07 3.42
C LYS A 118 6.92 17.02 3.04
N GLU A 119 6.61 16.80 1.76
CA GLU A 119 5.23 16.65 1.30
C GLU A 119 4.58 15.39 1.89
N ASN A 120 5.31 14.26 1.92
CA ASN A 120 4.83 13.03 2.53
C ASN A 120 4.58 13.19 4.05
N GLU A 121 5.51 13.86 4.76
CA GLU A 121 5.34 14.15 6.19
C GLU A 121 4.10 15.04 6.44
N MET A 122 3.92 16.08 5.63
CA MET A 122 2.72 16.94 5.73
C MET A 122 1.45 16.16 5.47
N ARG A 123 1.43 15.27 4.48
CA ARG A 123 0.28 14.44 4.14
C ARG A 123 -0.06 13.45 5.25
N GLU A 124 0.95 12.83 5.85
CA GLU A 124 0.76 11.94 6.99
C GLU A 124 0.17 12.68 8.20
N ASN A 125 0.70 13.86 8.51
CA ASN A 125 0.20 14.71 9.58
C ASN A 125 -1.24 15.19 9.32
N GLU A 126 -1.58 15.51 8.07
CA GLU A 126 -2.94 15.88 7.68
C GLU A 126 -3.92 14.72 7.88
N LEU A 127 -3.57 13.51 7.44
CA LEU A 127 -4.38 12.31 7.65
C LEU A 127 -4.60 12.03 9.14
N LYS A 128 -3.54 12.13 9.95
CA LYS A 128 -3.60 11.97 11.40
C LYS A 128 -4.54 13.01 12.04
N THR A 129 -4.42 14.27 11.62
CA THR A 129 -5.28 15.35 12.10
C THR A 129 -6.75 15.13 11.72
N GLN A 130 -7.01 14.69 10.50
CA GLN A 130 -8.39 14.36 10.05
C GLN A 130 -8.97 13.19 10.86
N THR A 131 -8.17 12.17 11.18
CA THR A 131 -8.61 11.05 12.02
C THR A 131 -8.94 11.52 13.43
N LEU A 132 -8.05 12.29 14.07
CA LEU A 132 -8.30 12.88 15.38
C LEU A 132 -9.54 13.78 15.43
N LEU A 133 -9.76 14.56 14.35
CA LEU A 133 -10.94 15.42 14.24
C LEU A 133 -12.23 14.59 14.16
N LYS A 134 -12.24 13.51 13.37
CA LYS A 134 -13.37 12.58 13.29
C LYS A 134 -13.65 11.92 14.63
N ASP A 135 -12.62 11.46 15.34
CA ASP A 135 -12.76 10.86 16.68
C ASP A 135 -13.30 11.87 17.69
N ALA A 136 -12.80 13.11 17.65
CA ALA A 136 -13.31 14.19 18.50
C ALA A 136 -14.78 14.54 18.18
N GLN A 137 -15.16 14.57 16.89
CA GLN A 137 -16.55 14.78 16.49
C GLN A 137 -17.46 13.65 16.95
N LEU A 138 -17.04 12.39 16.83
CA LEU A 138 -17.80 11.24 17.32
C LEU A 138 -17.97 11.30 18.83
N LYS A 139 -16.91 11.58 19.60
CA LYS A 139 -16.98 11.76 21.05
C LYS A 139 -17.88 12.93 21.44
N TYR A 140 -17.84 14.04 20.72
CA TYR A 140 -18.72 15.18 20.95
C TYR A 140 -20.19 14.82 20.70
N LEU A 141 -20.52 14.14 19.60
CA LEU A 141 -21.87 13.68 19.31
C LEU A 141 -22.37 12.69 20.37
N GLN A 142 -21.52 11.77 20.83
CA GLN A 142 -21.84 10.84 21.93
C GLN A 142 -22.08 11.59 23.25
N SER A 143 -21.33 12.65 23.56
CA SER A 143 -21.48 13.44 24.78
C SER A 143 -22.75 14.31 24.81
N GLN A 144 -23.40 14.54 23.66
CA GLN A 144 -24.68 15.27 23.59
C GLN A 144 -25.81 14.50 24.30
N ILE A 145 -25.73 13.18 24.37
CA ILE A 145 -26.56 12.39 25.27
C ILE A 145 -25.83 12.40 26.62
N ASN A 146 -26.31 13.11 27.61
CA ASN A 146 -25.74 13.09 28.95
C ASN A 146 -26.06 11.72 29.61
N PRO A 147 -25.12 10.73 29.64
CA PRO A 147 -25.42 9.39 30.17
C PRO A 147 -25.81 9.45 31.64
N HIS A 148 -25.17 10.32 32.39
CA HIS A 148 -25.41 10.49 33.82
C HIS A 148 -26.84 11.02 34.09
N PHE A 149 -27.34 11.98 33.30
CA PHE A 149 -28.71 12.45 33.42
C PHE A 149 -29.75 11.36 33.09
N LEU A 150 -29.48 10.59 32.03
CA LEU A 150 -30.33 9.45 31.64
C LEU A 150 -30.43 8.43 32.74
N PHE A 151 -29.29 7.98 33.31
CA PHE A 151 -29.26 7.00 34.39
C PHE A 151 -29.94 7.51 35.69
N ASN A 152 -29.67 8.76 36.06
CA ASN A 152 -30.32 9.33 37.26
C ASN A 152 -31.82 9.42 37.07
N THR A 153 -32.31 9.74 35.89
CA THR A 153 -33.75 9.82 35.61
C THR A 153 -34.39 8.44 35.63
N LEU A 154 -33.77 7.42 35.03
CA LEU A 154 -34.25 6.04 35.09
C LEU A 154 -34.26 5.50 36.52
N ASN A 155 -33.16 5.70 37.27
CA ASN A 155 -33.11 5.30 38.68
C ASN A 155 -34.20 5.99 39.55
N ALA A 156 -34.45 7.27 39.33
CA ALA A 156 -35.51 7.96 40.04
C ALA A 156 -36.92 7.39 39.69
N GLY A 157 -37.13 7.08 38.39
CA GLY A 157 -38.34 6.42 37.92
C GLY A 157 -38.53 5.02 38.52
N MET A 158 -37.46 4.23 38.62
CA MET A 158 -37.46 2.90 39.26
C MET A 158 -37.84 3.03 40.74
N GLN A 159 -37.21 3.96 41.49
CA GLN A 159 -37.53 4.19 42.90
C GLN A 159 -39.00 4.61 43.10
N LEU A 160 -39.52 5.49 42.23
CA LEU A 160 -40.93 5.88 42.29
C LEU A 160 -41.86 4.69 42.04
N ALA A 161 -41.57 3.84 41.06
CA ALA A 161 -42.32 2.64 40.76
C ALA A 161 -42.32 1.66 41.97
N MET A 162 -41.18 1.54 42.67
CA MET A 162 -41.09 0.73 43.92
C MET A 162 -41.93 1.32 45.04
N ILE A 163 -41.96 2.62 45.24
CA ILE A 163 -42.80 3.29 46.27
C ILE A 163 -44.28 3.08 45.97
N GLU A 164 -44.67 2.97 44.70
CA GLU A 164 -46.05 2.72 44.26
C GLU A 164 -46.40 1.23 44.18
N ASP A 165 -45.56 0.33 44.71
CA ASP A 165 -45.72 -1.14 44.64
C ASP A 165 -45.89 -1.65 43.18
N ALA A 166 -45.33 -0.95 42.22
CA ALA A 166 -45.39 -1.28 40.79
C ALA A 166 -44.16 -2.11 40.34
N ASP A 167 -44.01 -3.30 40.91
CA ASP A 167 -42.80 -4.17 40.70
C ASP A 167 -42.46 -4.40 39.22
N LYS A 168 -43.47 -4.64 38.37
CA LYS A 168 -43.27 -4.84 36.92
C LYS A 168 -42.69 -3.58 36.25
N THR A 169 -43.14 -2.39 36.65
CA THR A 169 -42.62 -1.13 36.12
C THR A 169 -41.22 -0.85 36.61
N ALA A 170 -40.92 -1.14 37.88
CA ALA A 170 -39.58 -1.04 38.45
C ALA A 170 -38.59 -1.95 37.71
N LEU A 171 -38.93 -3.23 37.50
CA LEU A 171 -38.13 -4.18 36.77
C LEU A 171 -37.92 -3.76 35.29
N PHE A 172 -38.93 -3.22 34.66
CA PHE A 172 -38.82 -2.69 33.27
C PHE A 172 -37.81 -1.54 33.20
N ILE A 173 -37.89 -0.59 34.13
CA ILE A 173 -36.98 0.56 34.18
C ILE A 173 -35.55 0.11 34.52
N GLU A 174 -35.37 -0.87 35.38
CA GLU A 174 -34.08 -1.46 35.72
C GLU A 174 -33.40 -2.05 34.46
N ASN A 175 -34.14 -2.92 33.77
CA ASN A 175 -33.60 -3.50 32.51
C ASN A 175 -33.27 -2.43 31.44
N MET A 176 -34.07 -1.38 31.33
CA MET A 176 -33.75 -0.24 30.46
C MET A 176 -32.47 0.48 30.91
N ALA A 177 -32.29 0.71 32.21
CA ALA A 177 -31.12 1.39 32.75
C ALA A 177 -29.84 0.58 32.48
N GLU A 178 -29.85 -0.73 32.70
CA GLU A 178 -28.70 -1.61 32.41
C GLU A 178 -28.40 -1.70 30.90
N PHE A 179 -29.44 -1.84 30.09
CA PHE A 179 -29.29 -1.84 28.63
C PHE A 179 -28.63 -0.53 28.10
N PHE A 180 -29.09 0.63 28.56
CA PHE A 180 -28.49 1.91 28.16
C PHE A 180 -27.09 2.09 28.74
N ARG A 181 -26.84 1.62 29.97
CA ARG A 181 -25.52 1.69 30.61
C ARG A 181 -24.49 0.95 29.78
N TYR A 182 -24.80 -0.27 29.37
CA TYR A 182 -23.90 -1.06 28.52
C TYR A 182 -23.63 -0.38 27.18
N ASN A 183 -24.69 0.06 26.50
CA ASN A 183 -24.59 0.68 25.18
C ASN A 183 -23.85 2.02 25.15
N LEU A 184 -23.85 2.77 26.26
CA LEU A 184 -23.22 4.10 26.33
C LEU A 184 -21.81 4.07 26.92
N SER A 185 -21.48 3.07 27.75
CA SER A 185 -20.18 3.02 28.46
C SER A 185 -19.14 2.13 27.81
N ARG A 186 -19.53 1.09 27.04
CA ARG A 186 -18.61 0.06 26.53
C ARG A 186 -18.42 0.06 25.02
N ILE A 187 -18.52 1.20 24.37
CA ILE A 187 -18.26 1.29 22.93
C ILE A 187 -16.75 1.13 22.71
N ASN A 188 -16.34 0.09 21.96
CA ASN A 188 -14.94 -0.28 21.62
C ASN A 188 -14.09 -0.82 22.78
N GLU A 189 -14.71 -1.40 23.81
CA GLU A 189 -14.02 -2.15 24.86
C GLU A 189 -14.21 -3.65 24.64
N ASP A 190 -13.31 -4.46 25.22
CA ASP A 190 -13.50 -5.89 25.29
C ASP A 190 -14.59 -6.23 26.30
N ALA A 191 -15.44 -7.19 25.95
CA ALA A 191 -16.49 -7.71 26.80
C ALA A 191 -16.33 -9.22 26.99
N THR A 192 -16.94 -9.77 28.04
CA THR A 192 -17.09 -11.23 28.16
C THR A 192 -18.35 -11.69 27.43
N LEU A 193 -18.41 -12.97 27.05
CA LEU A 193 -19.67 -13.56 26.57
C LEU A 193 -20.80 -13.44 27.59
N ALA A 194 -20.50 -13.50 28.90
CA ALA A 194 -21.49 -13.25 29.93
C ALA A 194 -22.10 -11.86 29.85
N ASP A 195 -21.28 -10.81 29.61
CA ASP A 195 -21.74 -9.43 29.44
C ASP A 195 -22.68 -9.30 28.25
N GLU A 196 -22.30 -9.88 27.08
CA GLU A 196 -23.09 -9.87 25.85
C GLU A 196 -24.42 -10.61 25.99
N ILE A 197 -24.40 -11.80 26.67
CA ILE A 197 -25.62 -12.57 26.96
C ILE A 197 -26.55 -11.77 27.86
N GLN A 198 -26.02 -11.14 28.90
CA GLN A 198 -26.80 -10.30 29.80
C GLN A 198 -27.45 -9.12 29.10
N LEU A 199 -26.70 -8.46 28.20
CA LEU A 199 -27.21 -7.39 27.36
C LEU A 199 -28.40 -7.85 26.51
N VAL A 200 -28.31 -9.02 25.88
CA VAL A 200 -29.40 -9.64 25.14
C VAL A 200 -30.59 -9.95 26.03
N ASP A 201 -30.38 -10.45 27.24
CA ASP A 201 -31.45 -10.72 28.20
C ASP A 201 -32.23 -9.45 28.55
N HIS A 202 -31.54 -8.34 28.86
CA HIS A 202 -32.18 -7.04 29.10
C HIS A 202 -32.97 -6.55 27.88
N TYR A 203 -32.37 -6.69 26.67
CA TYR A 203 -33.04 -6.30 25.42
C TYR A 203 -34.32 -7.10 25.16
N ILE A 204 -34.28 -8.41 25.27
CA ILE A 204 -35.45 -9.30 25.11
C ILE A 204 -36.52 -9.01 26.15
N TYR A 205 -36.15 -8.75 27.41
CA TYR A 205 -37.10 -8.37 28.45
C TYR A 205 -37.85 -7.07 28.11
N ILE A 206 -37.10 -6.03 27.65
CA ILE A 206 -37.68 -4.75 27.22
C ILE A 206 -38.67 -4.95 26.07
N LEU A 207 -38.28 -5.75 25.06
CA LEU A 207 -39.11 -6.05 23.91
C LEU A 207 -40.36 -6.86 24.28
N ASN A 208 -40.25 -7.84 25.21
CA ASN A 208 -41.38 -8.64 25.65
C ASN A 208 -42.41 -7.80 26.41
N VAL A 209 -41.99 -6.81 27.20
CA VAL A 209 -42.93 -5.85 27.79
C VAL A 209 -43.61 -5.01 26.73
N HIS A 210 -42.86 -4.57 25.69
CA HIS A 210 -43.39 -3.73 24.61
C HIS A 210 -44.36 -4.49 23.69
N PHE A 211 -44.11 -5.78 23.43
CA PHE A 211 -44.88 -6.64 22.54
C PHE A 211 -45.80 -7.64 23.27
N ALA A 212 -46.14 -7.36 24.54
CA ALA A 212 -47.08 -8.12 25.35
C ALA A 212 -46.71 -9.64 25.51
N GLY A 213 -45.44 -9.98 25.37
CA GLY A 213 -44.99 -11.36 25.58
C GLY A 213 -44.90 -12.23 24.31
N ASP A 214 -45.05 -11.63 23.12
CA ASP A 214 -45.10 -12.38 21.84
C ASP A 214 -43.72 -12.87 21.35
N ILE A 215 -42.60 -12.55 22.07
CA ILE A 215 -41.26 -12.95 21.69
C ILE A 215 -40.83 -14.14 22.54
N HIS A 216 -40.70 -15.29 21.91
CA HIS A 216 -40.16 -16.48 22.56
C HIS A 216 -38.66 -16.56 22.35
N TYR A 217 -37.91 -16.52 23.49
CA TYR A 217 -36.45 -16.56 23.47
C TYR A 217 -35.92 -17.74 24.25
N LYS A 218 -35.02 -18.52 23.64
CA LYS A 218 -34.37 -19.69 24.25
C LYS A 218 -32.87 -19.53 24.23
N LYS A 219 -32.23 -19.92 25.37
CA LYS A 219 -30.76 -19.96 25.47
C LYS A 219 -30.28 -21.40 25.69
N GLU A 220 -29.25 -21.80 24.97
CA GLU A 220 -28.53 -23.06 25.11
C GLU A 220 -27.04 -22.75 25.14
N ILE A 221 -26.46 -22.60 26.33
CA ILE A 221 -25.08 -22.18 26.54
C ILE A 221 -24.30 -23.28 27.20
N GLU A 222 -23.20 -23.71 26.59
CA GLU A 222 -22.27 -24.68 27.17
C GLU A 222 -21.53 -24.05 28.36
N PRO A 223 -21.53 -24.71 29.55
CA PRO A 223 -20.89 -24.17 30.74
C PRO A 223 -19.38 -23.93 30.56
N GLY A 224 -18.87 -22.81 31.11
CA GLY A 224 -17.45 -22.48 31.11
C GLY A 224 -17.02 -21.57 29.94
N LEU A 225 -17.97 -21.11 29.11
CA LEU A 225 -17.70 -20.17 28.03
C LEU A 225 -17.99 -18.70 28.40
N GLU A 226 -18.52 -18.44 29.56
CA GLU A 226 -18.99 -17.12 30.03
C GLU A 226 -17.86 -16.07 30.04
N ASN A 227 -16.62 -16.52 30.34
CA ASN A 227 -15.44 -15.62 30.43
C ASN A 227 -14.65 -15.46 29.13
N VAL A 228 -15.15 -16.00 28.02
CA VAL A 228 -14.50 -15.79 26.72
C VAL A 228 -14.60 -14.32 26.35
N LEU A 229 -13.43 -13.70 26.03
CA LEU A 229 -13.35 -12.31 25.60
C LEU A 229 -13.78 -12.16 24.15
N VAL A 230 -14.63 -11.18 23.90
CA VAL A 230 -15.17 -10.84 22.58
C VAL A 230 -15.23 -9.31 22.44
N PRO A 231 -15.21 -8.77 21.24
CA PRO A 231 -15.54 -7.36 21.06
C PRO A 231 -16.96 -7.08 21.54
N SER A 232 -17.18 -5.94 22.20
CA SER A 232 -18.51 -5.56 22.68
C SER A 232 -19.53 -5.39 21.55
N MET A 233 -20.84 -5.59 21.87
CA MET A 233 -21.97 -5.37 20.96
C MET A 233 -21.92 -6.24 19.68
N ILE A 234 -21.63 -7.55 19.83
CA ILE A 234 -21.69 -8.52 18.73
C ILE A 234 -22.98 -9.33 18.72
N LEU A 235 -23.55 -9.66 19.90
CA LEU A 235 -24.77 -10.48 19.97
C LEU A 235 -26.04 -9.65 19.78
N GLN A 236 -26.10 -8.46 20.38
CA GLN A 236 -27.29 -7.60 20.32
C GLN A 236 -27.75 -7.32 18.89
N PRO A 237 -26.88 -6.91 17.91
CA PRO A 237 -27.36 -6.63 16.56
C PRO A 237 -27.90 -7.86 15.83
N LEU A 238 -27.40 -9.06 16.14
CA LEU A 238 -27.88 -10.31 15.54
C LEU A 238 -29.28 -10.64 16.08
N VAL A 239 -29.46 -10.55 17.41
CA VAL A 239 -30.75 -10.75 18.06
C VAL A 239 -31.76 -9.67 17.65
N GLU A 240 -31.33 -8.41 17.53
CA GLU A 240 -32.16 -7.33 16.99
C GLU A 240 -32.65 -7.63 15.58
N ASN A 241 -31.79 -8.12 14.70
CA ASN A 241 -32.19 -8.55 13.36
C ASN A 241 -33.18 -9.73 13.38
N ALA A 242 -32.91 -10.74 14.20
CA ALA A 242 -33.82 -11.88 14.36
C ALA A 242 -35.22 -11.44 14.81
N VAL A 243 -35.30 -10.52 15.78
CA VAL A 243 -36.60 -10.01 16.24
C VAL A 243 -37.24 -9.08 15.22
N GLN A 244 -36.56 -8.01 14.79
CA GLN A 244 -37.19 -6.96 13.97
C GLN A 244 -37.50 -7.40 12.54
N TYR A 245 -36.65 -8.20 11.96
CA TYR A 245 -36.74 -8.62 10.55
C TYR A 245 -37.10 -10.08 10.38
N GLY A 246 -36.75 -10.94 11.34
CA GLY A 246 -37.12 -12.35 11.36
C GLY A 246 -38.58 -12.55 11.78
N ILE A 247 -38.84 -12.47 13.06
CA ILE A 247 -40.11 -12.93 13.67
C ILE A 247 -41.21 -11.88 13.76
N ARG A 248 -40.89 -10.59 13.66
CA ARG A 248 -41.91 -9.54 13.77
C ARG A 248 -42.88 -9.54 12.60
N GLY A 249 -44.19 -9.65 12.92
CA GLY A 249 -45.27 -9.63 11.95
C GLY A 249 -45.36 -10.89 11.08
N VAL A 250 -44.87 -12.03 11.55
CA VAL A 250 -45.23 -13.35 11.03
C VAL A 250 -46.57 -13.80 11.61
N GLU A 251 -47.28 -14.73 10.93
CA GLU A 251 -48.60 -15.21 11.34
C GLU A 251 -48.51 -16.41 12.32
N TRP A 252 -47.28 -16.88 12.59
CA TRP A 252 -46.98 -17.98 13.52
C TRP A 252 -46.21 -17.47 14.72
N GLU A 253 -46.06 -18.35 15.72
CA GLU A 253 -45.30 -18.06 16.94
C GLU A 253 -43.81 -17.86 16.63
N GLY A 254 -43.28 -16.65 16.92
CA GLY A 254 -41.92 -16.25 16.63
C GLY A 254 -40.95 -16.70 17.71
N TRP A 255 -39.91 -17.45 17.33
CA TRP A 255 -38.87 -17.93 18.19
C TRP A 255 -37.49 -17.40 17.79
N VAL A 256 -36.71 -16.99 18.82
CA VAL A 256 -35.29 -16.69 18.67
C VAL A 256 -34.50 -17.59 19.61
N THR A 257 -33.50 -18.26 19.09
CA THR A 257 -32.64 -19.17 19.87
C THR A 257 -31.20 -18.69 19.83
N LEU A 258 -30.58 -18.53 20.99
CA LEU A 258 -29.13 -18.29 21.15
C LEU A 258 -28.48 -19.60 21.62
N ARG A 259 -27.55 -20.13 20.83
CA ARG A 259 -26.73 -21.30 21.17
C ARG A 259 -25.26 -20.91 21.21
N ILE A 260 -24.56 -21.35 22.26
CA ILE A 260 -23.12 -21.14 22.40
C ILE A 260 -22.47 -22.44 22.80
N TRP A 261 -21.53 -22.92 21.99
CA TRP A 261 -20.78 -24.15 22.29
C TRP A 261 -19.36 -24.05 21.78
N GLN A 262 -18.50 -24.98 22.22
CA GLN A 262 -17.11 -25.05 21.78
C GLN A 262 -16.85 -26.35 21.04
N GLU A 263 -16.15 -26.25 19.91
CA GLU A 263 -15.68 -27.39 19.14
C GLU A 263 -14.26 -27.11 18.60
N THR A 264 -13.34 -28.08 18.75
CA THR A 264 -11.95 -28.01 18.22
C THR A 264 -11.20 -26.70 18.47
N GLY A 265 -11.42 -26.07 19.64
CA GLY A 265 -10.74 -24.82 20.02
C GLY A 265 -11.38 -23.54 19.48
N THR A 266 -12.52 -23.66 18.78
CA THR A 266 -13.33 -22.53 18.30
C THR A 266 -14.62 -22.46 19.09
N VAL A 267 -15.01 -21.28 19.53
CA VAL A 267 -16.32 -21.01 20.13
C VAL A 267 -17.29 -20.62 19.02
N TYR A 268 -18.37 -21.34 18.94
CA TYR A 268 -19.47 -21.10 18.00
C TYR A 268 -20.61 -20.41 18.73
N ILE A 269 -21.10 -19.33 18.15
CA ILE A 269 -22.25 -18.61 18.65
C ILE A 269 -23.28 -18.54 17.53
N GLU A 270 -24.42 -19.17 17.75
CA GLU A 270 -25.54 -19.20 16.81
C GLU A 270 -26.71 -18.38 17.34
N VAL A 271 -27.18 -17.45 16.51
CA VAL A 271 -28.48 -16.79 16.69
C VAL A 271 -29.38 -17.25 15.57
N ALA A 272 -30.42 -17.98 15.89
CA ALA A 272 -31.38 -18.53 14.93
C ALA A 272 -32.78 -18.01 15.20
N ASP A 273 -33.53 -17.70 14.14
CA ASP A 273 -34.95 -17.36 14.17
C ASP A 273 -35.76 -18.31 13.26
N ASN A 274 -37.06 -18.44 13.54
CA ASN A 274 -38.00 -19.16 12.71
C ASN A 274 -38.85 -18.21 11.86
N GLY A 275 -38.35 -17.02 11.57
CA GLY A 275 -39.11 -15.96 10.92
C GLY A 275 -39.15 -16.00 9.42
N ARG A 276 -39.13 -14.83 8.79
CA ARG A 276 -39.32 -14.66 7.32
C ARG A 276 -38.20 -15.23 6.47
N GLY A 277 -37.02 -15.45 7.04
CA GLY A 277 -35.85 -15.89 6.29
C GLY A 277 -35.23 -14.82 5.39
N MET A 278 -34.15 -15.19 4.73
CA MET A 278 -33.41 -14.31 3.79
C MET A 278 -33.22 -15.00 2.43
N SER A 279 -33.35 -14.22 1.34
CA SER A 279 -32.93 -14.71 0.03
C SER A 279 -31.40 -14.74 -0.07
N ARG A 280 -30.86 -15.60 -0.92
CA ARG A 280 -29.40 -15.72 -1.15
C ARG A 280 -28.78 -14.39 -1.58
N GLU A 281 -29.46 -13.63 -2.45
CA GLU A 281 -29.00 -12.31 -2.89
C GLU A 281 -28.95 -11.29 -1.74
N LEU A 282 -29.88 -11.38 -0.78
CA LEU A 282 -29.86 -10.51 0.39
C LEU A 282 -28.69 -10.84 1.31
N ILE A 283 -28.42 -12.13 1.53
CA ILE A 283 -27.26 -12.60 2.32
C ILE A 283 -25.96 -12.07 1.70
N GLU A 284 -25.76 -12.26 0.39
CA GLU A 284 -24.57 -11.78 -0.32
C GLU A 284 -24.39 -10.26 -0.18
N ARG A 285 -25.45 -9.47 -0.35
CA ARG A 285 -25.42 -8.00 -0.18
C ARG A 285 -25.09 -7.57 1.25
N VAL A 286 -25.63 -8.28 2.25
CA VAL A 286 -25.33 -8.00 3.67
C VAL A 286 -23.86 -8.24 3.96
N LEU A 287 -23.30 -9.37 3.50
CA LEU A 287 -21.89 -9.71 3.69
C LEU A 287 -20.94 -8.76 2.94
N GLN A 288 -21.35 -8.22 1.79
CA GLN A 288 -20.55 -7.25 1.01
C GLN A 288 -20.69 -5.80 1.49
N GLY A 289 -21.57 -5.53 2.46
CA GLY A 289 -21.81 -4.18 2.97
C GLY A 289 -22.45 -3.22 1.96
N GLU A 290 -23.11 -3.69 0.91
CA GLU A 290 -23.67 -2.84 -0.15
C GLU A 290 -24.71 -1.84 0.37
N ASN A 291 -25.48 -2.19 1.39
CA ASN A 291 -26.45 -1.29 2.04
C ASN A 291 -25.78 -0.16 2.84
N VAL A 292 -24.53 -0.33 3.27
CA VAL A 292 -23.74 0.72 3.94
C VAL A 292 -23.27 1.77 2.93
N LYS A 293 -22.97 1.37 1.69
CA LYS A 293 -22.47 2.24 0.62
C LYS A 293 -23.57 3.10 -0.02
N ASN A 294 -24.82 2.65 -0.01
CA ASN A 294 -25.96 3.37 -0.63
C ASN A 294 -26.87 4.06 0.41
N ARG A 295 -26.34 5.03 1.13
CA ARG A 295 -27.00 5.77 2.23
C ARG A 295 -28.32 6.49 1.90
N LYS A 296 -28.81 6.49 0.67
CA LYS A 296 -29.91 7.39 0.27
C LYS A 296 -31.33 6.81 0.29
N ASN A 297 -31.56 5.49 0.31
CA ASN A 297 -32.91 4.95 0.11
C ASN A 297 -33.28 3.63 0.82
N SER A 298 -32.53 3.11 1.79
CA SER A 298 -32.93 1.86 2.46
C SER A 298 -33.14 2.04 3.96
N LYS A 299 -34.30 1.63 4.44
CA LYS A 299 -34.51 1.26 5.84
C LYS A 299 -33.36 0.33 6.22
N SER A 300 -32.70 0.58 7.33
CA SER A 300 -31.41 0.09 7.84
C SER A 300 -31.14 -1.44 7.87
N ASN A 301 -31.64 -2.20 6.91
CA ASN A 301 -31.43 -3.65 6.84
C ASN A 301 -29.97 -3.97 6.50
N GLY A 302 -29.23 -4.58 7.43
CA GLY A 302 -27.90 -5.12 7.21
C GLY A 302 -26.73 -4.27 7.69
N ILE A 303 -26.91 -2.99 8.09
CA ILE A 303 -25.82 -2.16 8.63
C ILE A 303 -25.28 -2.75 9.93
N GLY A 304 -26.17 -3.21 10.82
CA GLY A 304 -25.78 -3.79 12.12
C GLY A 304 -24.98 -5.07 11.97
N ILE A 305 -25.39 -5.96 11.06
CA ILE A 305 -24.69 -7.25 10.80
C ILE A 305 -23.33 -6.98 10.16
N TYR A 306 -23.25 -6.09 9.18
CA TYR A 306 -21.98 -5.74 8.53
C TYR A 306 -20.98 -5.12 9.53
N ASN A 307 -21.45 -4.25 10.43
CA ASN A 307 -20.60 -3.70 11.50
C ASN A 307 -20.07 -4.78 12.45
N VAL A 308 -20.89 -5.80 12.76
CA VAL A 308 -20.44 -6.97 13.55
C VAL A 308 -19.36 -7.74 12.78
N LEU A 309 -19.57 -7.99 11.47
CA LEU A 309 -18.60 -8.66 10.63
C LEU A 309 -17.26 -7.91 10.59
N GLU A 310 -17.26 -6.62 10.27
CA GLU A 310 -16.04 -5.80 10.25
C GLU A 310 -15.33 -5.80 11.61
N ARG A 311 -16.08 -5.64 12.69
CA ARG A 311 -15.52 -5.63 14.07
C ARG A 311 -14.84 -6.95 14.40
N LEU A 312 -15.47 -8.08 14.10
CA LEU A 312 -14.90 -9.41 14.34
C LEU A 312 -13.67 -9.68 13.47
N GLN A 313 -13.71 -9.30 12.20
CA GLN A 313 -12.56 -9.43 11.28
C GLN A 313 -11.36 -8.61 11.75
N MET A 314 -11.58 -7.39 12.21
CA MET A 314 -10.53 -6.53 12.76
C MET A 314 -9.96 -7.10 14.08
N TYR A 315 -10.83 -7.64 14.95
CA TYR A 315 -10.42 -8.16 16.27
C TYR A 315 -9.64 -9.47 16.17
N TYR A 316 -10.11 -10.41 15.36
CA TYR A 316 -9.50 -11.73 15.22
C TYR A 316 -8.55 -11.88 14.03
N THR A 317 -8.43 -10.86 13.19
CA THR A 317 -7.55 -10.83 11.99
C THR A 317 -7.80 -12.02 11.04
N THR A 318 -9.07 -12.43 10.91
CA THR A 318 -9.52 -13.53 10.05
C THR A 318 -10.81 -13.17 9.32
N GLU A 319 -10.98 -13.70 8.10
CA GLU A 319 -12.16 -13.42 7.27
C GLU A 319 -13.35 -14.33 7.62
N ASP A 320 -13.09 -15.57 8.07
CA ASP A 320 -14.13 -16.58 8.37
C ASP A 320 -14.65 -16.48 9.81
N VAL A 321 -15.32 -15.38 10.15
CA VAL A 321 -15.86 -15.12 11.49
C VAL A 321 -17.38 -15.13 11.54
N LEU A 322 -18.08 -14.97 10.41
CA LEU A 322 -19.54 -14.93 10.34
C LEU A 322 -20.05 -15.72 9.14
N GLU A 323 -20.98 -16.62 9.38
CA GLU A 323 -21.73 -17.36 8.38
C GLU A 323 -23.23 -17.09 8.54
N ILE A 324 -23.94 -16.85 7.44
CA ILE A 324 -25.39 -16.63 7.44
C ILE A 324 -26.04 -17.72 6.61
N LYS A 325 -27.01 -18.42 7.19
CA LYS A 325 -27.78 -19.48 6.53
C LYS A 325 -29.26 -19.17 6.59
N SER A 326 -29.96 -19.39 5.48
CA SER A 326 -31.41 -19.38 5.39
C SER A 326 -31.85 -20.25 4.21
N ASP A 327 -32.84 -21.10 4.43
CA ASP A 327 -33.44 -21.96 3.40
C ASP A 327 -34.45 -21.20 2.53
N GLY A 328 -34.50 -19.88 2.65
CA GLY A 328 -35.40 -19.00 1.88
C GLY A 328 -36.53 -18.39 2.69
N GLU A 329 -37.48 -17.79 1.99
CA GLU A 329 -38.62 -17.11 2.62
C GLU A 329 -39.48 -18.06 3.48
N GLY A 330 -39.81 -17.62 4.69
CA GLY A 330 -40.60 -18.38 5.66
C GLY A 330 -39.85 -19.52 6.37
N LYS A 331 -38.54 -19.62 6.20
CA LYS A 331 -37.71 -20.70 6.79
C LYS A 331 -36.78 -20.23 7.92
N GLY A 332 -36.86 -18.96 8.29
CA GLY A 332 -36.01 -18.38 9.29
C GLY A 332 -34.57 -18.11 8.82
N THR A 333 -33.78 -17.57 9.73
CA THR A 333 -32.36 -17.23 9.46
C THR A 333 -31.50 -17.71 10.61
N GLN A 334 -30.28 -18.13 10.27
CA GLN A 334 -29.24 -18.56 11.20
C GLN A 334 -27.99 -17.67 11.00
N PHE A 335 -27.54 -17.00 12.04
CA PHE A 335 -26.26 -16.30 12.10
C PHE A 335 -25.31 -17.11 12.94
N MET A 336 -24.17 -17.50 12.38
CA MET A 336 -23.14 -18.30 13.05
C MET A 336 -21.85 -17.50 13.16
N LEU A 337 -21.44 -17.14 14.39
CA LEU A 337 -20.12 -16.56 14.64
C LEU A 337 -19.14 -17.67 14.99
N LYS A 338 -17.91 -17.56 14.47
CA LYS A 338 -16.79 -18.49 14.70
C LYS A 338 -15.67 -17.70 15.38
N ILE A 339 -15.48 -17.96 16.68
CA ILE A 339 -14.57 -17.19 17.53
C ILE A 339 -13.42 -18.10 17.97
N PRO A 340 -12.15 -17.79 17.62
CA PRO A 340 -11.00 -18.49 18.18
C PRO A 340 -10.95 -18.30 19.69
N LYS A 341 -10.80 -19.37 20.48
CA LYS A 341 -10.73 -19.31 21.95
C LYS A 341 -9.50 -18.55 22.45
N GLU A 342 -8.40 -18.62 21.73
CA GLU A 342 -7.18 -17.89 22.04
C GLU A 342 -7.06 -16.71 21.08
N VAL A 343 -7.20 -15.50 21.60
CA VAL A 343 -6.80 -14.28 20.91
C VAL A 343 -5.29 -14.32 20.80
N ARG A 344 -4.75 -14.43 19.59
CA ARG A 344 -3.30 -14.24 19.40
C ARG A 344 -2.97 -12.79 19.74
N PRO A 345 -1.98 -12.58 20.63
CA PRO A 345 -1.57 -11.25 21.05
C PRO A 345 -1.01 -10.41 19.88
#